data_e4470f9ab19ed87adbc9ae00710895df
#
_entry.id   e4470f9ab19ed87adbc9ae00710895df
#
_cell.length_a   1.000
_cell.length_b   1.000
_cell.length_c   1.000
_cell.angle_alpha   90.00
_cell.angle_beta   90.00
_cell.angle_gamma   90.00
#
_symmetry.space_group_name_H-M   'P 1'
#
loop_
_entity.id
_entity.type
_entity.pdbx_description
1 polymer ?
#
loop_
_entity_poly.entity_id
_entity_poly.type
_entity_poly.pdbx_seq_one_letter_code
_entity_poly.pdbx_strand_id
1 'polypeptide(L)'
;MKIYESAVRKPISTVLIFVGLMVFGLFSLSNLAVDQYPEIEIPQISVITTYPGANAADIETNITRVLEDNLNTVSNLKKLTSKSQDNVSLITVEFEYGSDLDEGANEIRDVVSRSLSMLPDDVEYPTIFKFSTSMIPVMMLAITADESYPALNKILDDKLVNVLNRVDGVGAVTIMGAPELSLIHI
;
A
#
# COMPACT_ATOMS: atom_id res chain seq x y z
N MET A 1 -30.06 -25.24 37.78
CA MET A 1 -30.95 -24.05 37.67
C MET A 1 -30.99 -23.59 36.24
N LYS A 2 -32.16 -23.48 35.65
CA LYS A 2 -32.28 -22.98 34.27
C LYS A 2 -32.28 -21.45 34.31
N ILE A 3 -31.55 -20.81 33.38
CA ILE A 3 -31.33 -19.34 33.35
C ILE A 3 -32.63 -18.55 33.43
N TYR A 4 -33.68 -19.04 32.76
CA TYR A 4 -35.00 -18.40 32.76
C TYR A 4 -35.66 -18.39 34.16
N GLU A 5 -35.46 -19.41 34.97
CA GLU A 5 -36.03 -19.50 36.32
C GLU A 5 -35.39 -18.46 37.26
N SER A 6 -34.10 -18.22 37.10
CA SER A 6 -33.39 -17.18 37.83
C SER A 6 -33.82 -15.77 37.40
N ALA A 7 -34.08 -15.58 36.12
CA ALA A 7 -34.53 -14.30 35.57
C ALA A 7 -35.94 -13.91 36.08
N VAL A 8 -36.88 -14.88 36.16
CA VAL A 8 -38.23 -14.65 36.71
C VAL A 8 -38.21 -14.40 38.21
N ARG A 9 -37.34 -15.08 38.95
CA ARG A 9 -37.22 -14.90 40.41
C ARG A 9 -36.54 -13.59 40.84
N LYS A 10 -35.73 -12.99 39.95
CA LYS A 10 -35.00 -11.76 40.26
C LYS A 10 -35.20 -10.72 39.16
N PRO A 11 -36.44 -10.18 39.00
CA PRO A 11 -36.76 -9.30 37.86
C PRO A 11 -35.92 -8.04 37.85
N ILE A 12 -35.63 -7.43 39.00
CA ILE A 12 -34.81 -6.20 39.06
C ILE A 12 -33.40 -6.44 38.56
N SER A 13 -32.77 -7.55 38.97
CA SER A 13 -31.43 -7.91 38.51
C SER A 13 -31.39 -8.16 36.97
N THR A 14 -32.45 -8.79 36.46
CA THR A 14 -32.56 -9.07 35.02
C THR A 14 -32.69 -7.77 34.21
N VAL A 15 -33.56 -6.84 34.64
CA VAL A 15 -33.72 -5.53 34.01
C VAL A 15 -32.38 -4.76 34.06
N LEU A 16 -31.69 -4.77 35.16
CA LEU A 16 -30.42 -4.05 35.32
C LEU A 16 -29.33 -4.59 34.38
N ILE A 17 -29.26 -5.91 34.18
CA ILE A 17 -28.37 -6.54 33.22
C ILE A 17 -28.74 -6.10 31.80
N PHE A 18 -30.00 -6.09 31.41
CA PHE A 18 -30.42 -5.65 30.07
C PHE A 18 -30.16 -4.17 29.83
N VAL A 19 -30.39 -3.31 30.82
CA VAL A 19 -30.04 -1.88 30.74
C VAL A 19 -28.53 -1.71 30.58
N GLY A 20 -27.73 -2.46 31.35
CA GLY A 20 -26.26 -2.44 31.23
C GLY A 20 -25.78 -2.85 29.82
N LEU A 21 -26.34 -3.94 29.27
CA LEU A 21 -26.06 -4.37 27.90
C LEU A 21 -26.47 -3.33 26.86
N MET A 22 -27.62 -2.67 27.04
CA MET A 22 -28.08 -1.62 26.14
C MET A 22 -27.12 -0.40 26.16
N VAL A 23 -26.71 0.07 27.33
CA VAL A 23 -25.75 1.16 27.48
C VAL A 23 -24.41 0.79 26.84
N PHE A 24 -23.93 -0.43 27.11
CA PHE A 24 -22.68 -0.92 26.51
C PHE A 24 -22.78 -1.03 24.99
N GLY A 25 -23.93 -1.48 24.45
CA GLY A 25 -24.19 -1.55 23.02
C GLY A 25 -24.20 -0.17 22.35
N LEU A 26 -24.84 0.83 22.99
CA LEU A 26 -24.83 2.21 22.50
C LEU A 26 -23.44 2.83 22.54
N PHE A 27 -22.66 2.58 23.57
CA PHE A 27 -21.27 3.03 23.67
C PHE A 27 -20.41 2.37 22.58
N SER A 28 -20.55 1.06 22.37
CA SER A 28 -19.84 0.34 21.32
C SER A 28 -20.18 0.86 19.92
N LEU A 29 -21.45 1.17 19.68
CA LEU A 29 -21.92 1.70 18.40
C LEU A 29 -21.30 3.09 18.09
N SER A 30 -21.16 3.95 19.10
CA SER A 30 -20.55 5.28 18.92
C SER A 30 -19.06 5.25 18.64
N ASN A 31 -18.39 4.15 18.98
CA ASN A 31 -16.95 3.96 18.71
C ASN A 31 -16.68 3.06 17.49
N LEU A 32 -17.71 2.68 16.75
CA LEU A 32 -17.53 1.89 15.55
C LEU A 32 -16.93 2.76 14.45
N ALA A 33 -15.76 2.37 13.95
CA ALA A 33 -15.16 2.99 12.77
C ALA A 33 -16.06 2.72 11.56
N VAL A 34 -16.36 3.77 10.80
CA VAL A 34 -17.14 3.67 9.57
C VAL A 34 -16.23 3.97 8.40
N ASP A 35 -15.86 2.94 7.65
CA ASP A 35 -15.13 3.10 6.42
C ASP A 35 -16.04 3.46 5.26
N GLN A 36 -15.63 4.41 4.44
CA GLN A 36 -16.40 4.87 3.27
C GLN A 36 -16.41 3.82 2.15
N TYR A 37 -15.37 3.00 2.07
CA TYR A 37 -15.23 1.91 1.11
C TYR A 37 -14.90 0.62 1.85
N PRO A 38 -15.49 -0.52 1.44
CA PRO A 38 -15.05 -1.80 1.96
C PRO A 38 -13.57 -2.02 1.59
N GLU A 39 -12.82 -2.64 2.47
CA GLU A 39 -11.46 -3.08 2.14
C GLU A 39 -11.54 -4.12 1.02
N ILE A 40 -11.25 -3.67 -0.20
CA ILE A 40 -11.13 -4.54 -1.37
C ILE A 40 -9.64 -4.77 -1.57
N GLU A 41 -9.15 -5.90 -1.14
CA GLU A 41 -7.82 -6.36 -1.50
C GLU A 41 -7.84 -6.77 -2.97
N ILE A 42 -7.23 -5.97 -3.83
CA ILE A 42 -6.96 -6.36 -5.21
C ILE A 42 -5.78 -7.33 -5.14
N PRO A 43 -5.95 -8.62 -5.52
CA PRO A 43 -4.91 -9.61 -5.38
C PRO A 43 -3.81 -9.42 -6.43
N GLN A 44 -3.15 -8.27 -6.39
CA GLN A 44 -2.12 -7.86 -7.35
C GLN A 44 -0.88 -7.32 -6.64
N ILE A 45 0.27 -7.75 -7.12
CA ILE A 45 1.58 -7.24 -6.73
C ILE A 45 2.31 -6.76 -7.97
N SER A 46 2.87 -5.55 -7.92
CA SER A 46 3.64 -4.97 -9.01
C SER A 46 5.12 -4.97 -8.70
N VAL A 47 5.93 -5.37 -9.67
CA VAL A 47 7.39 -5.33 -9.63
C VAL A 47 7.82 -4.25 -10.62
N ILE A 48 8.50 -3.21 -10.14
CA ILE A 48 9.03 -2.11 -10.96
C ILE A 48 10.54 -2.21 -10.95
N THR A 49 11.14 -2.25 -12.13
CA THR A 49 12.57 -2.31 -12.31
C THR A 49 13.01 -1.15 -13.18
N THR A 50 13.97 -0.35 -12.69
CA THR A 50 14.53 0.78 -13.43
C THR A 50 15.87 0.38 -14.04
N TYR A 51 16.08 0.71 -15.31
CA TYR A 51 17.36 0.57 -16.00
C TYR A 51 17.65 1.86 -16.77
N PRO A 52 18.39 2.79 -16.17
CA PRO A 52 18.65 4.10 -16.76
C PRO A 52 19.38 4.02 -18.10
N GLY A 53 18.91 4.75 -19.09
CA GLY A 53 19.51 4.83 -20.42
C GLY A 53 19.12 3.72 -21.40
N ALA A 54 18.35 2.72 -20.97
CA ALA A 54 17.88 1.64 -21.84
C ALA A 54 16.58 2.03 -22.56
N ASN A 55 16.44 1.64 -23.82
CA ASN A 55 15.20 1.76 -24.57
C ASN A 55 14.22 0.61 -24.22
N ALA A 56 12.97 0.75 -24.65
CA ALA A 56 11.91 -0.23 -24.33
C ALA A 56 12.21 -1.65 -24.84
N ALA A 57 12.91 -1.81 -25.97
CA ALA A 57 13.26 -3.13 -26.51
C ALA A 57 14.38 -3.80 -25.69
N ASP A 58 15.35 -3.03 -25.22
CA ASP A 58 16.40 -3.52 -24.33
C ASP A 58 15.80 -3.91 -22.94
N ILE A 59 14.89 -3.10 -22.43
CA ILE A 59 14.15 -3.40 -21.20
C ILE A 59 13.36 -4.71 -21.35
N GLU A 60 12.64 -4.87 -22.45
CA GLU A 60 11.85 -6.08 -22.72
C GLU A 60 12.75 -7.31 -22.75
N THR A 61 13.87 -7.26 -23.46
CA THR A 61 14.71 -8.42 -23.71
C THR A 61 15.57 -8.79 -22.49
N ASN A 62 16.19 -7.79 -21.84
CA ASN A 62 17.19 -8.04 -20.82
C ASN A 62 16.64 -8.05 -19.40
N ILE A 63 15.43 -7.50 -19.18
CA ILE A 63 14.84 -7.37 -17.85
C ILE A 63 13.48 -8.03 -17.78
N THR A 64 12.52 -7.56 -18.58
CA THR A 64 11.12 -7.98 -18.45
C THR A 64 11.00 -9.48 -18.66
N ARG A 65 11.53 -10.00 -19.75
CA ARG A 65 11.47 -11.43 -20.09
C ARG A 65 12.15 -12.31 -19.04
N VAL A 66 13.32 -11.89 -18.56
CA VAL A 66 14.05 -12.64 -17.51
C VAL A 66 13.25 -12.72 -16.22
N LEU A 67 12.64 -11.59 -15.81
CA LEU A 67 11.80 -11.57 -14.61
C LEU A 67 10.48 -12.32 -14.81
N GLU A 68 9.83 -12.22 -15.98
CA GLU A 68 8.60 -12.96 -16.31
C GLU A 68 8.81 -14.45 -16.21
N ASP A 69 9.87 -14.98 -16.85
CA ASP A 69 10.17 -16.42 -16.85
C ASP A 69 10.33 -16.96 -15.43
N ASN A 70 10.96 -16.18 -14.54
CA ASN A 70 11.13 -16.57 -13.16
C ASN A 70 9.85 -16.37 -12.32
N LEU A 71 9.13 -15.25 -12.50
CA LEU A 71 7.91 -14.95 -11.78
C LEU A 71 6.73 -15.87 -12.14
N ASN A 72 6.76 -16.52 -13.31
CA ASN A 72 5.79 -17.54 -13.68
C ASN A 72 5.81 -18.78 -12.77
N THR A 73 6.85 -18.92 -11.93
CA THR A 73 6.95 -20.05 -10.96
C THR A 73 6.28 -19.76 -9.62
N VAL A 74 5.78 -18.54 -9.42
CA VAL A 74 5.14 -18.11 -8.17
C VAL A 74 3.83 -18.84 -7.96
N SER A 75 3.59 -19.25 -6.72
CA SER A 75 2.40 -19.99 -6.31
C SER A 75 1.12 -19.14 -6.44
N ASN A 76 0.00 -19.79 -6.73
CA ASN A 76 -1.32 -19.13 -6.86
C ASN A 76 -1.37 -17.99 -7.89
N LEU A 77 -0.45 -18.01 -8.87
CA LEU A 77 -0.44 -17.06 -9.97
C LEU A 77 -1.66 -17.29 -10.87
N LYS A 78 -2.50 -16.27 -11.04
CA LYS A 78 -3.62 -16.26 -11.95
C LYS A 78 -3.24 -15.69 -13.32
N LYS A 79 -2.55 -14.55 -13.31
CA LYS A 79 -2.14 -13.86 -14.53
C LYS A 79 -0.90 -13.00 -14.27
N LEU A 80 -0.01 -12.97 -15.25
CA LEU A 80 1.12 -12.07 -15.30
C LEU A 80 0.96 -11.13 -16.48
N THR A 81 1.17 -9.83 -16.26
CA THR A 81 1.10 -8.79 -17.30
C THR A 81 2.30 -7.89 -17.14
N SER A 82 2.98 -7.61 -18.23
CA SER A 82 4.14 -6.74 -18.23
C SER A 82 3.98 -5.55 -19.17
N LYS A 83 4.73 -4.50 -18.90
CA LYS A 83 4.85 -3.32 -19.74
C LYS A 83 6.28 -2.82 -19.70
N SER A 84 6.95 -2.88 -20.84
CA SER A 84 8.29 -2.33 -21.02
C SER A 84 8.21 -0.93 -21.62
N GLN A 85 8.89 0.03 -21.01
CA GLN A 85 9.01 1.41 -21.43
C GLN A 85 10.49 1.81 -21.37
N ASP A 86 10.85 2.96 -21.95
CA ASP A 86 12.20 3.48 -21.82
C ASP A 86 12.57 3.67 -20.35
N ASN A 87 13.68 3.11 -19.95
CA ASN A 87 14.23 3.06 -18.58
C ASN A 87 13.44 2.24 -17.55
N VAL A 88 12.25 1.69 -17.84
CA VAL A 88 11.39 1.07 -16.82
C VAL A 88 10.71 -0.20 -17.32
N SER A 89 10.79 -1.26 -16.53
CA SER A 89 9.96 -2.46 -16.62
C SER A 89 8.92 -2.45 -15.49
N LEU A 90 7.66 -2.65 -15.83
CA LEU A 90 6.56 -2.84 -14.89
C LEU A 90 5.95 -4.23 -15.13
N ILE A 91 6.02 -5.09 -14.13
CA ILE A 91 5.41 -6.42 -14.16
C ILE A 91 4.35 -6.48 -13.08
N THR A 92 3.12 -6.83 -13.45
CA THR A 92 2.00 -6.99 -12.53
C THR A 92 1.64 -8.47 -12.43
N VAL A 93 1.72 -8.98 -11.23
CA VAL A 93 1.41 -10.36 -10.85
C VAL A 93 0.03 -10.36 -10.20
N GLU A 94 -0.97 -10.96 -10.85
CA GLU A 94 -2.32 -11.15 -10.34
C GLU A 94 -2.43 -12.55 -9.75
N PHE A 95 -2.89 -12.64 -8.51
CA PHE A 95 -3.10 -13.88 -7.77
C PHE A 95 -4.55 -14.33 -7.82
N GLU A 96 -4.78 -15.61 -7.53
CA GLU A 96 -6.13 -16.12 -7.32
C GLU A 96 -6.81 -15.46 -6.10
N TYR A 97 -8.13 -15.32 -6.13
CA TYR A 97 -8.89 -14.75 -5.03
C TYR A 97 -8.72 -15.59 -3.75
N GLY A 98 -8.44 -14.90 -2.63
CA GLY A 98 -8.24 -15.54 -1.32
C GLY A 98 -6.80 -16.00 -1.07
N SER A 99 -5.87 -15.71 -1.99
CA SER A 99 -4.43 -15.93 -1.76
C SER A 99 -3.90 -14.95 -0.70
N ASP A 100 -2.96 -15.40 0.12
CA ASP A 100 -2.23 -14.54 1.05
C ASP A 100 -1.22 -13.69 0.26
N LEU A 101 -1.49 -12.38 0.19
CA LEU A 101 -0.63 -11.44 -0.54
C LEU A 101 0.69 -11.17 0.15
N ASP A 102 0.80 -11.38 1.47
CA ASP A 102 2.05 -11.22 2.19
C ASP A 102 2.99 -12.39 1.90
N GLU A 103 2.45 -13.61 1.83
CA GLU A 103 3.19 -14.78 1.36
C GLU A 103 3.60 -14.62 -0.10
N GLY A 104 2.69 -14.21 -0.98
CA GLY A 104 2.97 -13.91 -2.38
C GLY A 104 4.05 -12.85 -2.57
N ALA A 105 4.04 -11.77 -1.79
CA ALA A 105 5.07 -10.73 -1.84
C ALA A 105 6.45 -11.25 -1.40
N ASN A 106 6.49 -12.13 -0.39
CA ASN A 106 7.74 -12.75 0.04
C ASN A 106 8.28 -13.69 -1.04
N GLU A 107 7.43 -14.53 -1.65
CA GLU A 107 7.81 -15.43 -2.74
C GLU A 107 8.34 -14.64 -3.96
N ILE A 108 7.64 -13.56 -4.36
CA ILE A 108 8.12 -12.64 -5.41
C ILE A 108 9.49 -12.07 -5.06
N ARG A 109 9.70 -11.64 -3.81
CA ARG A 109 10.99 -11.08 -3.36
C ARG A 109 12.12 -12.09 -3.48
N ASP A 110 11.86 -13.33 -3.12
CA ASP A 110 12.82 -14.42 -3.23
C ASP A 110 13.13 -14.74 -4.70
N VAL A 111 12.12 -14.77 -5.57
CA VAL A 111 12.29 -14.97 -7.02
C VAL A 111 13.11 -13.84 -7.63
N VAL A 112 12.75 -12.59 -7.35
CA VAL A 112 13.47 -11.40 -7.82
C VAL A 112 14.92 -11.42 -7.36
N SER A 113 15.17 -11.72 -6.09
CA SER A 113 16.54 -11.80 -5.54
C SER A 113 17.40 -12.84 -6.24
N ARG A 114 16.84 -14.00 -6.59
CA ARG A 114 17.55 -15.02 -7.37
C ARG A 114 17.79 -14.58 -8.81
N SER A 115 16.88 -13.80 -9.38
CA SER A 115 16.97 -13.33 -10.77
C SER A 115 17.99 -12.20 -10.95
N LEU A 116 18.41 -11.51 -9.89
CA LEU A 116 19.36 -10.37 -9.96
C LEU A 116 20.67 -10.74 -10.68
N SER A 117 21.18 -11.95 -10.46
CA SER A 117 22.42 -12.39 -11.11
C SER A 117 22.30 -12.61 -12.63
N MET A 118 21.07 -12.60 -13.15
CA MET A 118 20.75 -12.74 -14.57
C MET A 118 20.48 -11.38 -15.25
N LEU A 119 20.36 -10.31 -14.46
CA LEU A 119 20.14 -8.96 -14.94
C LEU A 119 21.47 -8.24 -15.18
N PRO A 120 21.51 -7.21 -16.04
CA PRO A 120 22.67 -6.35 -16.21
C PRO A 120 23.09 -5.64 -14.91
N ASP A 121 24.38 -5.36 -14.75
CA ASP A 121 24.97 -4.78 -13.51
C ASP A 121 24.44 -3.38 -13.17
N ASP A 122 24.00 -2.60 -14.19
CA ASP A 122 23.53 -1.21 -14.02
C ASP A 122 22.01 -1.13 -13.72
N VAL A 123 21.34 -2.27 -13.53
CA VAL A 123 19.91 -2.30 -13.20
C VAL A 123 19.71 -1.98 -11.73
N GLU A 124 18.81 -1.04 -11.44
CA GLU A 124 18.39 -0.76 -10.08
C GLU A 124 17.65 -1.95 -9.47
N TYR A 125 17.78 -2.13 -8.15
CA TYR A 125 17.07 -3.21 -7.45
C TYR A 125 15.56 -3.11 -7.67
N PRO A 126 14.88 -4.18 -8.15
CA PRO A 126 13.45 -4.16 -8.41
C PRO A 126 12.64 -3.84 -7.15
N THR A 127 11.75 -2.88 -7.25
CA THR A 127 10.86 -2.48 -6.16
C THR A 127 9.53 -3.21 -6.27
N ILE A 128 9.08 -3.79 -5.16
CA ILE A 128 7.87 -4.60 -5.09
C ILE A 128 6.79 -3.80 -4.36
N PHE A 129 5.66 -3.59 -5.02
CA PHE A 129 4.50 -2.86 -4.50
C PHE A 129 3.29 -3.78 -4.38
N LYS A 130 2.71 -3.85 -3.18
CA LYS A 130 1.40 -4.45 -2.95
C LYS A 130 0.33 -3.35 -3.07
N PHE A 131 -0.63 -3.52 -3.97
CA PHE A 131 -1.76 -2.60 -4.09
C PHE A 131 -2.71 -2.78 -2.90
N SER A 132 -2.98 -1.69 -2.20
CA SER A 132 -3.98 -1.64 -1.14
C SER A 132 -4.88 -0.42 -1.33
N THR A 133 -6.16 -0.56 -1.02
CA THR A 133 -7.11 0.56 -1.00
C THR A 133 -6.72 1.64 0.01
N SER A 134 -5.95 1.28 1.04
CA SER A 134 -5.39 2.22 2.01
C SER A 134 -4.34 3.18 1.43
N MET A 135 -3.84 2.93 0.21
CA MET A 135 -2.93 3.83 -0.51
C MET A 135 -3.68 4.96 -1.26
N ILE A 136 -5.01 4.87 -1.34
CA ILE A 136 -5.82 5.92 -1.97
C ILE A 136 -5.79 7.15 -1.07
N PRO A 137 -5.32 8.32 -1.57
CA PRO A 137 -5.29 9.52 -0.75
C PRO A 137 -6.71 9.97 -0.38
N VAL A 138 -6.95 10.16 0.90
CA VAL A 138 -8.25 10.68 1.43
C VAL A 138 -8.43 12.15 1.09
N MET A 139 -7.32 12.91 0.95
CA MET A 139 -7.32 14.32 0.64
C MET A 139 -6.14 14.67 -0.26
N MET A 140 -6.37 15.49 -1.27
CA MET A 140 -5.35 16.08 -2.12
C MET A 140 -5.42 17.59 -1.99
N LEU A 141 -4.30 18.22 -1.60
CA LEU A 141 -4.18 19.66 -1.46
C LEU A 141 -3.28 20.22 -2.55
N ALA A 142 -3.77 21.21 -3.29
CA ALA A 142 -2.94 21.96 -4.23
C ALA A 142 -2.34 23.18 -3.51
N ILE A 143 -1.01 23.32 -3.58
CA ILE A 143 -0.29 24.43 -3.01
C ILE A 143 0.31 25.25 -4.14
N THR A 144 0.04 26.56 -4.13
CA THR A 144 0.59 27.51 -5.08
C THR A 144 1.49 28.51 -4.36
N ALA A 145 2.60 28.88 -4.97
CA ALA A 145 3.48 29.95 -4.51
C ALA A 145 3.68 30.94 -5.64
N ASP A 146 3.80 32.22 -5.31
CA ASP A 146 4.00 33.31 -6.29
C ASP A 146 5.37 33.21 -6.96
N GLU A 147 6.33 32.57 -6.30
CA GLU A 147 7.67 32.32 -6.83
C GLU A 147 8.08 30.85 -6.60
N SER A 148 8.89 30.32 -7.53
CA SER A 148 9.47 28.98 -7.38
C SER A 148 10.70 29.06 -6.47
N TYR A 149 10.51 28.68 -5.22
CA TYR A 149 11.62 28.60 -4.26
C TYR A 149 12.35 27.26 -4.39
N PRO A 150 13.67 27.25 -4.61
CA PRO A 150 14.45 26.01 -4.64
C PRO A 150 14.31 25.16 -3.36
N ALA A 151 14.03 25.81 -2.24
CA ALA A 151 13.82 25.14 -0.95
C ALA A 151 12.34 24.80 -0.66
N LEU A 152 11.44 24.91 -1.64
CA LEU A 152 10.01 24.72 -1.45
C LEU A 152 9.69 23.36 -0.82
N ASN A 153 10.31 22.30 -1.31
CA ASN A 153 10.11 20.94 -0.79
C ASN A 153 10.44 20.88 0.72
N LYS A 154 11.57 21.42 1.12
CA LYS A 154 11.98 21.47 2.53
C LYS A 154 11.05 22.32 3.40
N ILE A 155 10.58 23.46 2.87
CA ILE A 155 9.63 24.33 3.57
C ILE A 155 8.29 23.60 3.77
N LEU A 156 7.81 22.90 2.76
CA LEU A 156 6.58 22.12 2.83
C LEU A 156 6.72 20.95 3.81
N ASP A 157 7.85 20.28 3.81
CA ASP A 157 8.13 19.19 4.73
C ASP A 157 8.13 19.68 6.19
N ASP A 158 8.89 20.75 6.48
CA ASP A 158 9.00 21.31 7.82
C ASP A 158 7.69 21.95 8.33
N LYS A 159 6.97 22.66 7.48
CA LYS A 159 5.82 23.48 7.88
C LYS A 159 4.48 22.78 7.75
N LEU A 160 4.34 21.86 6.80
CA LEU A 160 3.08 21.20 6.48
C LEU A 160 3.10 19.72 6.83
N VAL A 161 4.02 18.95 6.25
CA VAL A 161 4.06 17.48 6.43
C VAL A 161 4.24 17.11 7.89
N ASN A 162 5.22 17.72 8.57
CA ASN A 162 5.49 17.46 9.98
C ASN A 162 4.33 17.87 10.91
N VAL A 163 3.53 18.87 10.53
CA VAL A 163 2.36 19.29 11.30
C VAL A 163 1.19 18.35 11.06
N LEU A 164 0.93 17.99 9.81
CA LEU A 164 -0.18 17.08 9.44
C LEU A 164 0.05 15.65 9.94
N ASN A 165 1.29 15.16 9.91
CA ASN A 165 1.62 13.81 10.44
C ASN A 165 1.40 13.68 11.96
N ARG A 166 1.24 14.79 12.69
CA ARG A 166 0.93 14.79 14.13
C ARG A 166 -0.57 14.78 14.43
N VAL A 167 -1.39 14.96 13.40
CA VAL A 167 -2.85 14.89 13.56
C VAL A 167 -3.27 13.45 13.71
N ASP A 168 -4.05 13.17 14.74
CA ASP A 168 -4.56 11.81 15.00
C ASP A 168 -5.41 11.33 13.82
N GLY A 169 -5.15 10.10 13.35
CA GLY A 169 -5.80 9.51 12.18
C GLY A 169 -5.11 9.77 10.84
N VAL A 170 -4.04 10.57 10.77
CA VAL A 170 -3.24 10.75 9.56
C VAL A 170 -2.20 9.64 9.45
N GLY A 171 -2.31 8.79 8.42
CA GLY A 171 -1.37 7.69 8.18
C GLY A 171 -0.07 8.13 7.51
N ALA A 172 -0.16 8.96 6.47
CA ALA A 172 1.00 9.49 5.76
C ALA A 172 0.63 10.77 4.99
N VAL A 173 1.60 11.64 4.82
CA VAL A 173 1.50 12.84 3.97
C VAL A 173 2.65 12.82 2.98
N THR A 174 2.34 12.90 1.68
CA THR A 174 3.33 12.87 0.60
C THR A 174 3.26 14.15 -0.22
N ILE A 175 4.42 14.75 -0.50
CA ILE A 175 4.55 15.90 -1.41
C ILE A 175 4.81 15.36 -2.82
N MET A 176 4.08 15.90 -3.81
CA MET A 176 4.29 15.58 -5.22
C MET A 176 4.52 16.86 -6.02
N GLY A 177 5.47 16.84 -6.97
CA GLY A 177 5.69 17.94 -7.91
C GLY A 177 6.47 19.14 -7.35
N ALA A 178 6.92 19.10 -6.11
CA ALA A 178 7.83 20.13 -5.60
C ALA A 178 9.24 19.92 -6.16
N PRO A 179 9.95 21.00 -6.56
CA PRO A 179 11.32 20.90 -7.03
C PRO A 179 12.25 20.44 -5.89
N GLU A 180 13.08 19.43 -6.16
CA GLU A 180 14.12 19.01 -5.24
C GLU A 180 15.40 19.82 -5.47
N LEU A 181 16.02 20.27 -4.37
CA LEU A 181 17.36 20.85 -4.43
C LEU A 181 18.38 19.76 -4.72
N SER A 182 18.84 19.70 -5.96
CA SER A 182 20.04 18.91 -6.30
C SER A 182 21.27 19.79 -6.11
N LEU A 183 22.05 19.51 -5.07
CA LEU A 183 23.37 20.11 -4.89
C LEU A 183 24.37 19.28 -5.71
N ILE A 184 24.59 19.67 -6.95
CA ILE A 184 25.72 19.13 -7.75
C ILE A 184 26.94 20.00 -7.38
N HIS A 185 27.84 19.45 -6.60
CA HIS A 185 29.20 20.00 -6.49
C HIS A 185 29.95 19.64 -7.78
N ILE A 186 30.17 20.66 -8.63
CA ILE A 186 31.08 20.59 -9.77
C ILE A 186 32.48 20.95 -9.24
#